data_e2b92a9caf726634ae4b1ca2799216e4
#
_entry.id   e2b92a9caf726634ae4b1ca2799216e4
#
_cell.length_a   1.000
_cell.length_b   1.000
_cell.length_c   1.000
_cell.angle_alpha   90.00
_cell.angle_beta   90.00
_cell.angle_gamma   90.00
#
_symmetry.space_group_name_H-M   'P 1'
#
loop_
_entity.id
_entity.type
_entity.pdbx_description
1 polymer ?
#
loop_
_entity_poly.entity_id
_entity_poly.type
_entity_poly.pdbx_seq_one_letter_code
_entity_poly.pdbx_strand_id
1 'polypeptide(L)'
;PESAMLFFSVAMLYFFSEWIDREGWWRFVLMTLCATLAFLTKLPTICLGLPLLYLCLQKYKLYFLTQWKLWFFATISILLTFLWYNHSNYIKTIDGSISNNTLSFRYYVFEYSIYLALKLSFYKKVFFSEVFEKDLIYAGGVLFIIGIIFTLKKKEFRYIHYWLLAILIYFFLAAKEVVWHTYYTIPIIVPASVFIGYAISNSLKLLTAYKVTGIKKIILQAFFIVMVVLLPLISYHKITGRYKAKRLEKDYPVQIAGKIVDETARENDLVIGCIWGGPELLYYCNRRGWTMDSNICSVERIESLRREGADYFVTTKLDVIDSSVIDYLKKNYET
;
A
#
# COMPACT_ATOMS: atom_id res chain seq x y z
N PRO A 1 -2.05 -3.56 -6.57
CA PRO A 1 -2.71 -2.28 -6.29
C PRO A 1 -1.71 -1.14 -6.07
N GLU A 2 -0.55 -1.40 -5.40
CA GLU A 2 0.41 -0.37 -4.98
C GLU A 2 1.02 0.40 -6.15
N SER A 3 1.41 -0.28 -7.22
CA SER A 3 1.97 0.37 -8.42
C SER A 3 0.94 1.29 -9.09
N ALA A 4 -0.32 0.84 -9.18
CA ALA A 4 -1.41 1.66 -9.72
C ALA A 4 -1.69 2.88 -8.82
N MET A 5 -1.73 2.68 -7.50
CA MET A 5 -1.86 3.77 -6.53
C MET A 5 -0.75 4.81 -6.69
N LEU A 6 0.52 4.39 -6.77
CA LEU A 6 1.65 5.31 -6.96
C LEU A 6 1.54 6.06 -8.28
N PHE A 7 1.24 5.36 -9.37
CA PHE A 7 1.08 5.96 -10.69
C PHE A 7 0.00 7.05 -10.68
N PHE A 8 -1.20 6.73 -10.21
CA PHE A 8 -2.30 7.69 -10.18
C PHE A 8 -2.04 8.83 -9.18
N SER A 9 -1.35 8.58 -8.08
CA SER A 9 -0.96 9.63 -7.12
C SER A 9 0.01 10.63 -7.72
N VAL A 10 1.05 10.14 -8.42
CA VAL A 10 2.03 11.00 -9.11
C VAL A 10 1.37 11.75 -10.25
N ALA A 11 0.58 11.06 -11.08
CA ALA A 11 -0.14 11.66 -12.20
C ALA A 11 -1.14 12.73 -11.74
N MET A 12 -1.88 12.48 -10.65
CA MET A 12 -2.76 13.47 -10.03
C MET A 12 -2.01 14.74 -9.66
N LEU A 13 -0.90 14.61 -8.94
CA LEU A 13 -0.10 15.75 -8.50
C LEU A 13 0.53 16.50 -9.68
N TYR A 14 0.99 15.77 -10.69
CA TYR A 14 1.53 16.35 -11.91
C TYR A 14 0.47 17.17 -12.67
N PHE A 15 -0.67 16.56 -13.01
CA PHE A 15 -1.71 17.24 -13.76
C PHE A 15 -2.36 18.37 -12.96
N PHE A 16 -2.43 18.27 -11.65
CA PHE A 16 -2.91 19.33 -10.79
C PHE A 16 -1.94 20.52 -10.80
N SER A 17 -0.62 20.30 -10.70
CA SER A 17 0.37 21.38 -10.77
C SER A 17 0.36 22.07 -12.15
N GLU A 18 0.29 21.28 -13.22
CA GLU A 18 0.17 21.81 -14.59
C GLU A 18 -1.12 22.60 -14.78
N TRP A 19 -2.23 22.14 -14.21
CA TRP A 19 -3.50 22.84 -14.31
C TRP A 19 -3.50 24.18 -13.52
N ILE A 20 -2.92 24.19 -12.33
CA ILE A 20 -2.78 25.42 -11.54
C ILE A 20 -1.99 26.47 -12.33
N ASP A 21 -0.93 26.09 -13.02
CA ASP A 21 -0.06 27.03 -13.74
C ASP A 21 -0.65 27.51 -15.07
N ARG A 22 -1.24 26.61 -15.83
CA ARG A 22 -1.63 26.84 -17.23
C ARG A 22 -3.06 26.48 -17.51
N GLU A 23 -4.00 26.58 -16.65
CA GLU A 23 -5.38 26.16 -16.81
C GLU A 23 -5.69 25.42 -18.14
N GLY A 24 -6.63 24.54 -18.20
CA GLY A 24 -7.00 23.85 -19.42
C GLY A 24 -7.92 22.68 -19.12
N TRP A 25 -8.91 22.48 -19.98
CA TRP A 25 -9.94 21.47 -19.75
C TRP A 25 -9.38 20.05 -19.69
N TRP A 26 -8.50 19.67 -20.59
CA TRP A 26 -7.93 18.32 -20.60
C TRP A 26 -7.10 18.03 -19.35
N ARG A 27 -6.34 19.03 -18.81
CA ARG A 27 -5.58 18.89 -17.56
C ARG A 27 -6.52 18.72 -16.38
N PHE A 28 -7.63 19.46 -16.39
CA PHE A 28 -8.67 19.37 -15.37
C PHE A 28 -9.29 17.95 -15.35
N VAL A 29 -9.64 17.40 -16.51
CA VAL A 29 -10.19 16.06 -16.63
C VAL A 29 -9.18 15.01 -16.15
N LEU A 30 -7.91 15.10 -16.60
CA LEU A 30 -6.88 14.13 -16.21
C LEU A 30 -6.56 14.17 -14.72
N MET A 31 -6.44 15.36 -14.10
CA MET A 31 -6.21 15.43 -12.65
C MET A 31 -7.38 14.83 -11.87
N THR A 32 -8.63 15.08 -12.30
CA THR A 32 -9.82 14.56 -11.63
C THR A 32 -9.92 13.04 -11.78
N LEU A 33 -9.65 12.52 -12.97
CA LEU A 33 -9.61 11.09 -13.24
C LEU A 33 -8.53 10.40 -12.39
N CYS A 34 -7.31 10.93 -12.40
CA CYS A 34 -6.21 10.37 -11.63
C CYS A 34 -6.47 10.43 -10.12
N ALA A 35 -7.06 11.51 -9.61
CA ALA A 35 -7.45 11.61 -8.19
C ALA A 35 -8.48 10.54 -7.82
N THR A 36 -9.53 10.41 -8.62
CA THR A 36 -10.58 9.41 -8.41
C THR A 36 -9.98 8.00 -8.42
N LEU A 37 -9.16 7.68 -9.42
CA LEU A 37 -8.52 6.35 -9.50
C LEU A 37 -7.52 6.09 -8.36
N ALA A 38 -6.80 7.11 -7.90
CA ALA A 38 -5.94 6.99 -6.73
C ALA A 38 -6.76 6.65 -5.47
N PHE A 39 -7.86 7.37 -5.23
CA PHE A 39 -8.74 7.15 -4.07
C PHE A 39 -9.46 5.80 -4.13
N LEU A 40 -9.91 5.38 -5.31
CA LEU A 40 -10.52 4.07 -5.54
C LEU A 40 -9.52 2.93 -5.33
N THR A 41 -8.25 3.13 -5.69
CA THR A 41 -7.21 2.13 -5.50
C THR A 41 -6.86 1.96 -4.02
N LYS A 42 -6.69 3.09 -3.30
CA LYS A 42 -6.45 3.12 -1.85
C LYS A 42 -6.96 4.43 -1.24
N LEU A 43 -8.00 4.34 -0.42
CA LEU A 43 -8.62 5.50 0.22
C LEU A 43 -7.63 6.43 0.98
N PRO A 44 -6.59 5.92 1.67
CA PRO A 44 -5.62 6.79 2.37
C PRO A 44 -4.87 7.77 1.47
N THR A 45 -4.87 7.59 0.15
CA THR A 45 -4.29 8.58 -0.78
C THR A 45 -4.98 9.94 -0.74
N ILE A 46 -6.16 10.05 -0.13
CA ILE A 46 -6.84 11.32 0.15
C ILE A 46 -5.95 12.29 0.96
N CYS A 47 -5.00 11.77 1.76
CA CYS A 47 -4.01 12.59 2.48
C CYS A 47 -3.16 13.45 1.53
N LEU A 48 -3.02 13.04 0.25
CA LEU A 48 -2.35 13.84 -0.78
C LEU A 48 -3.11 15.13 -1.15
N GLY A 49 -4.31 15.33 -0.63
CA GLY A 49 -4.97 16.64 -0.61
C GLY A 49 -4.12 17.72 0.05
N LEU A 50 -3.20 17.39 0.96
CA LEU A 50 -2.33 18.35 1.63
C LEU A 50 -1.36 19.07 0.68
N PRO A 51 -0.54 18.39 -0.15
CA PRO A 51 0.26 19.05 -1.18
C PRO A 51 -0.58 19.79 -2.22
N LEU A 52 -1.78 19.29 -2.58
CA LEU A 52 -2.71 20.02 -3.46
C LEU A 52 -3.18 21.33 -2.82
N LEU A 53 -3.56 21.30 -1.55
CA LEU A 53 -3.95 22.49 -0.79
C LEU A 53 -2.80 23.51 -0.73
N TYR A 54 -1.57 23.04 -0.51
CA TYR A 54 -0.40 23.93 -0.55
C TYR A 54 -0.28 24.66 -1.90
N LEU A 55 -0.41 23.94 -3.03
CA LEU A 55 -0.37 24.56 -4.36
C LEU A 55 -1.51 25.57 -4.56
N CYS A 56 -2.73 25.27 -4.08
CA CYS A 56 -3.85 26.19 -4.11
C CYS A 56 -3.55 27.47 -3.32
N LEU A 57 -3.06 27.32 -2.09
CA LEU A 57 -2.72 28.46 -1.22
C LEU A 57 -1.57 29.30 -1.80
N GLN A 58 -0.60 28.68 -2.45
CA GLN A 58 0.50 29.37 -3.11
C GLN A 58 0.00 30.24 -4.28
N LYS A 59 -0.90 29.73 -5.12
CA LYS A 59 -1.44 30.40 -6.29
C LYS A 59 -2.53 31.42 -5.95
N TYR A 60 -3.54 30.97 -5.23
CA TYR A 60 -4.78 31.72 -5.03
C TYR A 60 -4.88 32.37 -3.64
N LYS A 61 -3.96 32.06 -2.71
CA LYS A 61 -4.09 32.45 -1.29
C LYS A 61 -5.46 31.99 -0.77
N LEU A 62 -6.17 32.83 -0.01
CA LEU A 62 -7.51 32.50 0.51
C LEU A 62 -8.61 32.52 -0.57
N TYR A 63 -8.36 33.12 -1.74
CA TYR A 63 -9.30 33.08 -2.86
C TYR A 63 -9.53 31.69 -3.45
N PHE A 64 -8.70 30.67 -3.07
CA PHE A 64 -8.97 29.30 -3.49
C PHE A 64 -10.36 28.80 -3.04
N LEU A 65 -10.89 29.35 -1.94
CA LEU A 65 -12.22 29.00 -1.42
C LEU A 65 -13.35 29.44 -2.37
N THR A 66 -13.14 30.41 -3.23
CA THR A 66 -14.11 30.90 -4.22
C THR A 66 -13.95 30.22 -5.58
N GLN A 67 -12.92 29.40 -5.77
CA GLN A 67 -12.64 28.72 -7.04
C GLN A 67 -13.54 27.49 -7.21
N TRP A 68 -14.68 27.66 -7.88
CA TRP A 68 -15.67 26.60 -8.09
C TRP A 68 -15.07 25.34 -8.75
N LYS A 69 -14.08 25.48 -9.65
CA LYS A 69 -13.40 24.36 -10.30
C LYS A 69 -12.70 23.44 -9.29
N LEU A 70 -12.11 24.00 -8.22
CA LEU A 70 -11.47 23.21 -7.16
C LEU A 70 -12.50 22.42 -6.35
N TRP A 71 -13.63 23.02 -6.05
CA TRP A 71 -14.73 22.34 -5.37
C TRP A 71 -15.35 21.25 -6.24
N PHE A 72 -15.51 21.51 -7.53
CA PHE A 72 -16.00 20.52 -8.49
C PHE A 72 -15.05 19.32 -8.60
N PHE A 73 -13.73 19.57 -8.71
CA PHE A 73 -12.69 18.53 -8.66
C PHE A 73 -12.80 17.69 -7.37
N ALA A 74 -12.81 18.31 -6.21
CA ALA A 74 -12.89 17.62 -4.92
C ALA A 74 -14.19 16.81 -4.80
N THR A 75 -15.32 17.44 -5.15
CA THR A 75 -16.65 16.79 -5.07
C THR A 75 -16.72 15.55 -5.98
N ILE A 76 -16.31 15.64 -7.25
CA ILE A 76 -16.36 14.49 -8.16
C ILE A 76 -15.45 13.36 -7.65
N SER A 77 -14.21 13.70 -7.28
CA SER A 77 -13.25 12.67 -6.86
C SER A 77 -13.71 11.95 -5.59
N ILE A 78 -14.28 12.68 -4.62
CA ILE A 78 -14.78 12.10 -3.37
C ILE A 78 -16.11 11.37 -3.60
N LEU A 79 -17.04 11.95 -4.37
CA LEU A 79 -18.36 11.37 -4.60
C LEU A 79 -18.27 10.01 -5.30
N LEU A 80 -17.49 9.90 -6.37
CA LEU A 80 -17.31 8.63 -7.08
C LEU A 80 -16.67 7.56 -6.19
N THR A 81 -15.72 7.97 -5.36
CA THR A 81 -15.11 7.08 -4.37
C THR A 81 -16.13 6.63 -3.32
N PHE A 82 -16.93 7.57 -2.78
CA PHE A 82 -17.96 7.28 -1.80
C PHE A 82 -19.04 6.33 -2.37
N LEU A 83 -19.49 6.56 -3.59
CA LEU A 83 -20.48 5.69 -4.25
C LEU A 83 -19.96 4.27 -4.42
N TRP A 84 -18.68 4.10 -4.78
CA TRP A 84 -18.06 2.78 -4.88
C TRP A 84 -17.99 2.07 -3.53
N TYR A 85 -17.54 2.74 -2.49
CA TYR A 85 -17.45 2.13 -1.15
C TYR A 85 -18.83 1.78 -0.58
N ASN A 86 -19.85 2.61 -0.82
CA ASN A 86 -21.23 2.27 -0.44
C ASN A 86 -21.75 1.05 -1.20
N HIS A 87 -21.51 0.99 -2.51
CA HIS A 87 -21.89 -0.18 -3.31
C HIS A 87 -21.18 -1.45 -2.83
N SER A 88 -19.87 -1.37 -2.57
CA SER A 88 -19.10 -2.49 -2.00
C SER A 88 -19.63 -2.95 -0.64
N ASN A 89 -20.03 -2.03 0.23
CA ASN A 89 -20.64 -2.37 1.52
C ASN A 89 -22.03 -3.02 1.34
N TYR A 90 -22.82 -2.53 0.39
CA TYR A 90 -24.12 -3.12 0.07
C TYR A 90 -23.99 -4.57 -0.40
N ILE A 91 -23.06 -4.87 -1.32
CA ILE A 91 -22.81 -6.25 -1.76
C ILE A 91 -22.41 -7.14 -0.56
N LYS A 92 -21.55 -6.68 0.33
CA LYS A 92 -21.14 -7.43 1.53
C LYS A 92 -22.33 -7.81 2.43
N THR A 93 -23.31 -6.93 2.53
CA THR A 93 -24.52 -7.23 3.36
C THR A 93 -25.41 -8.27 2.72
N ILE A 94 -25.44 -8.37 1.38
CA ILE A 94 -26.24 -9.38 0.66
C ILE A 94 -25.56 -10.75 0.74
N ASP A 95 -24.25 -10.81 0.49
CA ASP A 95 -23.51 -12.07 0.41
C ASP A 95 -23.24 -12.70 1.79
N GLY A 96 -23.69 -12.10 2.90
CA GLY A 96 -23.42 -12.60 4.25
C GLY A 96 -21.95 -12.75 4.58
N SER A 97 -21.05 -12.23 3.73
CA SER A 97 -19.61 -12.32 3.93
C SER A 97 -19.23 -11.51 5.17
N ILE A 98 -18.90 -12.23 6.25
CA ILE A 98 -18.34 -11.66 7.48
C ILE A 98 -16.90 -11.21 7.17
N SER A 99 -16.77 -10.30 6.23
CA SER A 99 -15.53 -9.58 6.05
C SER A 99 -15.48 -8.54 7.18
N ASN A 100 -14.63 -8.74 8.17
CA ASN A 100 -14.36 -7.82 9.28
C ASN A 100 -13.87 -6.43 8.83
N ASN A 101 -13.93 -6.15 7.56
CA ASN A 101 -13.56 -4.89 6.91
C ASN A 101 -14.73 -3.92 6.75
N THR A 102 -15.78 -4.01 7.57
CA THR A 102 -16.65 -2.86 7.78
C THR A 102 -15.78 -1.77 8.39
N LEU A 103 -15.36 -0.84 7.54
CA LEU A 103 -14.68 0.37 7.95
C LEU A 103 -15.56 1.17 8.92
N SER A 104 -15.56 0.76 10.15
CA SER A 104 -15.80 1.71 11.22
C SER A 104 -14.57 2.61 11.25
N PHE A 105 -14.58 3.67 10.41
CA PHE A 105 -13.52 4.69 10.35
C PHE A 105 -13.12 5.13 11.76
N ARG A 106 -14.11 5.25 12.66
CA ARG A 106 -13.92 5.58 14.07
C ARG A 106 -13.03 4.54 14.78
N TYR A 107 -13.36 3.25 14.66
CA TYR A 107 -12.61 2.18 15.33
C TYR A 107 -11.17 2.07 14.81
N TYR A 108 -10.99 2.05 13.47
CA TYR A 108 -9.66 1.90 12.89
C TYR A 108 -8.75 3.09 13.12
N VAL A 109 -9.27 4.32 13.00
CA VAL A 109 -8.45 5.53 13.12
C VAL A 109 -8.27 5.93 14.58
N PHE A 110 -9.35 6.05 15.35
CA PHE A 110 -9.26 6.67 16.68
C PHE A 110 -8.95 5.68 17.79
N GLU A 111 -9.49 4.48 17.78
CA GLU A 111 -9.29 3.57 18.90
C GLU A 111 -8.01 2.72 18.78
N TYR A 112 -7.64 2.32 17.58
CA TYR A 112 -6.52 1.41 17.38
C TYR A 112 -5.27 2.09 16.82
N SER A 113 -5.39 2.93 15.78
CA SER A 113 -4.23 3.54 15.13
C SER A 113 -3.53 4.57 16.01
N ILE A 114 -4.29 5.42 16.73
CA ILE A 114 -3.71 6.39 17.67
C ILE A 114 -2.97 5.66 18.80
N TYR A 115 -3.58 4.61 19.38
CA TYR A 115 -2.94 3.82 20.41
C TYR A 115 -1.62 3.18 19.94
N LEU A 116 -1.58 2.63 18.75
CA LEU A 116 -0.35 2.09 18.15
C LEU A 116 0.68 3.18 17.91
N ALA A 117 0.27 4.32 17.37
CA ALA A 117 1.16 5.44 17.09
C ALA A 117 1.81 6.06 18.35
N LEU A 118 1.23 5.88 19.52
CA LEU A 118 1.83 6.29 20.78
C LEU A 118 2.93 5.32 21.29
N LYS A 119 3.03 4.12 20.73
CA LYS A 119 4.04 3.13 21.15
C LYS A 119 5.37 3.31 20.43
N LEU A 120 6.48 3.28 21.16
CA LEU A 120 7.83 3.32 20.60
C LEU A 120 8.08 2.17 19.59
N SER A 121 7.46 1.02 19.81
CA SER A 121 7.53 -0.13 18.88
C SER A 121 7.00 0.17 17.48
N PHE A 122 5.99 1.06 17.35
CA PHE A 122 5.50 1.53 16.06
C PHE A 122 6.60 2.23 15.27
N TYR A 123 7.30 3.19 15.89
CA TYR A 123 8.37 3.94 15.23
C TYR A 123 9.53 3.03 14.84
N LYS A 124 9.93 2.13 15.74
CA LYS A 124 10.98 1.15 15.44
C LYS A 124 10.59 0.26 14.26
N LYS A 125 9.37 -0.26 14.22
CA LYS A 125 8.92 -1.12 13.13
C LYS A 125 8.77 -0.34 11.82
N VAL A 126 8.01 0.75 11.81
CA VAL A 126 7.64 1.45 10.58
C VAL A 126 8.83 2.21 10.00
N PHE A 127 9.50 3.04 10.80
CA PHE A 127 10.55 3.88 10.27
C PHE A 127 11.89 3.15 10.13
N PHE A 128 12.35 2.40 11.14
CA PHE A 128 13.64 1.74 11.05
C PHE A 128 13.57 0.45 10.24
N SER A 129 12.64 -0.46 10.55
CA SER A 129 12.61 -1.77 9.88
C SER A 129 11.98 -1.70 8.49
N GLU A 130 10.82 -1.04 8.32
CA GLU A 130 10.18 -1.02 7.00
C GLU A 130 10.79 0.06 6.09
N VAL A 131 10.77 1.34 6.49
CA VAL A 131 11.21 2.44 5.63
C VAL A 131 12.74 2.42 5.43
N PHE A 132 13.53 2.49 6.51
CA PHE A 132 14.99 2.63 6.38
C PHE A 132 15.68 1.36 5.94
N GLU A 133 15.31 0.19 6.47
CA GLU A 133 15.99 -1.06 6.15
C GLU A 133 15.48 -1.67 4.84
N LYS A 134 14.14 -1.69 4.64
CA LYS A 134 13.55 -2.42 3.52
C LYS A 134 13.31 -1.55 2.30
N ASP A 135 12.69 -0.37 2.47
CA ASP A 135 12.30 0.47 1.35
C ASP A 135 13.46 1.31 0.82
N LEU A 136 14.23 1.95 1.71
CA LEU A 136 15.31 2.87 1.33
C LEU A 136 16.71 2.26 1.43
N ILE A 137 16.88 1.10 2.05
CA ILE A 137 18.17 0.51 2.39
C ILE A 137 18.98 1.54 3.16
N TYR A 138 19.40 1.34 4.37
CA TYR A 138 19.97 2.33 5.29
C TYR A 138 20.74 3.49 4.63
N ALA A 139 21.52 3.22 3.58
CA ALA A 139 22.26 4.23 2.84
C ALA A 139 21.35 5.24 2.12
N GLY A 140 20.28 4.77 1.49
CA GLY A 140 19.26 5.65 0.90
C GLY A 140 18.50 6.43 1.98
N GLY A 141 18.25 5.82 3.15
CA GLY A 141 17.65 6.49 4.31
C GLY A 141 18.51 7.65 4.82
N VAL A 142 19.83 7.49 4.89
CA VAL A 142 20.75 8.58 5.25
C VAL A 142 20.72 9.70 4.20
N LEU A 143 20.79 9.36 2.91
CA LEU A 143 20.67 10.35 1.84
C LEU A 143 19.31 11.06 1.83
N PHE A 144 18.24 10.36 2.16
CA PHE A 144 16.90 10.92 2.31
C PHE A 144 16.87 12.01 3.39
N ILE A 145 17.42 11.75 4.58
CA ILE A 145 17.52 12.75 5.66
C ILE A 145 18.37 13.95 5.23
N ILE A 146 19.54 13.70 4.62
CA ILE A 146 20.40 14.77 4.10
C ILE A 146 19.65 15.63 3.08
N GLY A 147 18.89 15.00 2.18
CA GLY A 147 18.10 15.70 1.18
C GLY A 147 16.99 16.58 1.80
N ILE A 148 16.29 16.07 2.81
CA ILE A 148 15.33 16.88 3.59
C ILE A 148 16.03 18.12 4.16
N ILE A 149 17.16 17.93 4.87
CA ILE A 149 17.88 19.03 5.52
C ILE A 149 18.33 20.08 4.48
N PHE A 150 18.89 19.67 3.34
CA PHE A 150 19.34 20.58 2.29
C PHE A 150 18.22 21.37 1.63
N THR A 151 16.99 20.86 1.69
CA THR A 151 15.83 21.46 1.01
C THR A 151 14.90 22.24 1.93
N LEU A 152 15.05 22.17 3.27
CA LEU A 152 14.18 22.80 4.26
C LEU A 152 13.88 24.31 3.97
N LYS A 153 14.92 25.06 3.57
CA LYS A 153 14.80 26.49 3.29
C LYS A 153 14.45 26.82 1.83
N LYS A 154 14.34 25.81 0.96
CA LYS A 154 14.13 25.98 -0.48
C LYS A 154 12.66 26.00 -0.82
N LYS A 155 12.17 27.11 -1.36
CA LYS A 155 10.75 27.29 -1.70
C LYS A 155 10.25 26.29 -2.74
N GLU A 156 11.10 25.94 -3.71
CA GLU A 156 10.83 24.99 -4.80
C GLU A 156 10.57 23.56 -4.32
N PHE A 157 11.06 23.21 -3.12
CA PHE A 157 10.83 21.88 -2.53
C PHE A 157 9.69 21.81 -1.52
N ARG A 158 9.06 22.94 -1.19
CA ARG A 158 8.00 22.95 -0.16
C ARG A 158 6.87 22.01 -0.49
N TYR A 159 6.46 21.91 -1.73
CA TYR A 159 5.38 21.02 -2.11
C TYR A 159 5.73 19.54 -1.88
N ILE A 160 7.01 19.14 -2.05
CA ILE A 160 7.49 17.80 -1.73
C ILE A 160 7.53 17.56 -0.22
N HIS A 161 7.86 18.59 0.57
CA HIS A 161 7.75 18.50 2.04
C HIS A 161 6.30 18.30 2.48
N TYR A 162 5.32 18.98 1.86
CA TYR A 162 3.89 18.75 2.14
C TYR A 162 3.44 17.35 1.68
N TRP A 163 4.02 16.83 0.59
CA TRP A 163 3.78 15.44 0.19
C TRP A 163 4.30 14.46 1.24
N LEU A 164 5.53 14.64 1.70
CA LEU A 164 6.09 13.82 2.77
C LEU A 164 5.23 13.91 4.04
N LEU A 165 4.81 15.12 4.42
CA LEU A 165 3.92 15.31 5.58
C LEU A 165 2.58 14.58 5.40
N ALA A 166 2.00 14.60 4.22
CA ALA A 166 0.78 13.84 3.90
C ALA A 166 0.97 12.33 4.13
N ILE A 167 2.12 11.78 3.73
CA ILE A 167 2.44 10.36 3.94
C ILE A 167 2.67 10.06 5.43
N LEU A 168 3.31 10.94 6.16
CA LEU A 168 3.46 10.78 7.61
C LEU A 168 2.10 10.78 8.31
N ILE A 169 1.21 11.71 7.94
CA ILE A 169 -0.18 11.72 8.45
C ILE A 169 -0.87 10.39 8.10
N TYR A 170 -0.74 9.92 6.86
CA TYR A 170 -1.28 8.63 6.46
C TYR A 170 -0.73 7.48 7.33
N PHE A 171 0.57 7.44 7.64
CA PHE A 171 1.15 6.41 8.51
C PHE A 171 0.53 6.41 9.91
N PHE A 172 0.19 7.56 10.46
CA PHE A 172 -0.49 7.67 11.74
C PHE A 172 -1.96 7.27 11.66
N LEU A 173 -2.70 7.72 10.65
CA LEU A 173 -4.11 7.40 10.48
C LEU A 173 -4.35 5.92 10.16
N ALA A 174 -3.43 5.28 9.45
CA ALA A 174 -3.49 3.88 9.06
C ALA A 174 -2.44 3.04 9.82
N ALA A 175 -2.07 3.40 11.05
CA ALA A 175 -0.97 2.76 11.77
C ALA A 175 -1.12 1.25 11.92
N LYS A 176 -2.34 0.74 12.09
CA LYS A 176 -2.63 -0.69 12.12
C LYS A 176 -2.18 -1.35 10.82
N GLU A 177 -2.64 -0.85 9.69
CA GLU A 177 -2.35 -1.42 8.38
C GLU A 177 -0.86 -1.31 8.03
N VAL A 178 -0.23 -0.18 8.37
CA VAL A 178 1.20 0.05 8.16
C VAL A 178 2.07 -0.91 8.96
N VAL A 179 1.64 -1.28 10.18
CA VAL A 179 2.36 -2.25 11.03
C VAL A 179 2.19 -3.69 10.53
N TRP A 180 0.99 -4.05 10.05
CA TRP A 180 0.69 -5.42 9.63
C TRP A 180 1.11 -5.72 8.20
N HIS A 181 1.06 -4.73 7.31
CA HIS A 181 1.31 -4.88 5.88
C HIS A 181 2.48 -4.01 5.40
N THR A 182 3.60 -4.64 5.11
CA THR A 182 4.85 -3.97 4.72
C THR A 182 4.72 -3.07 3.48
N TYR A 183 3.79 -3.37 2.59
CA TYR A 183 3.57 -2.59 1.37
C TYR A 183 2.84 -1.25 1.59
N TYR A 184 2.33 -1.00 2.79
CA TYR A 184 1.72 0.28 3.13
C TYR A 184 2.74 1.41 3.32
N THR A 185 4.04 1.10 3.43
CA THR A 185 5.10 2.10 3.50
C THR A 185 5.57 2.59 2.13
N ILE A 186 5.27 1.87 1.06
CA ILE A 186 5.67 2.17 -0.33
C ILE A 186 5.41 3.63 -0.78
N PRO A 187 4.31 4.31 -0.37
CA PRO A 187 4.08 5.71 -0.77
C PRO A 187 5.22 6.67 -0.47
N ILE A 188 6.06 6.38 0.54
CA ILE A 188 7.20 7.24 0.90
C ILE A 188 8.29 7.28 -0.18
N ILE A 189 8.35 6.26 -1.04
CA ILE A 189 9.40 6.13 -2.06
C ILE A 189 9.42 7.34 -3.00
N VAL A 190 8.24 7.90 -3.32
CA VAL A 190 8.17 9.03 -4.27
C VAL A 190 8.86 10.28 -3.71
N PRO A 191 8.44 10.87 -2.57
CA PRO A 191 9.17 12.01 -2.02
C PRO A 191 10.59 11.66 -1.61
N ALA A 192 10.85 10.44 -1.14
CA ALA A 192 12.20 10.01 -0.78
C ALA A 192 13.15 10.03 -2.00
N SER A 193 12.71 9.56 -3.16
CA SER A 193 13.53 9.58 -4.37
C SER A 193 13.92 11.00 -4.78
N VAL A 194 13.03 11.98 -4.62
CA VAL A 194 13.32 13.40 -4.89
C VAL A 194 14.37 13.93 -3.92
N PHE A 195 14.21 13.68 -2.63
CA PHE A 195 15.18 14.12 -1.61
C PHE A 195 16.54 13.44 -1.78
N ILE A 196 16.57 12.13 -2.04
CA ILE A 196 17.81 11.37 -2.30
C ILE A 196 18.53 11.92 -3.53
N GLY A 197 17.81 12.11 -4.64
CA GLY A 197 18.37 12.67 -5.87
C GLY A 197 18.96 14.06 -5.65
N TYR A 198 18.25 14.90 -4.88
CA TYR A 198 18.76 16.23 -4.51
C TYR A 198 19.98 16.15 -3.61
N ALA A 199 20.01 15.26 -2.61
CA ALA A 199 21.15 15.07 -1.73
C ALA A 199 22.42 14.71 -2.54
N ILE A 200 22.29 13.75 -3.46
CA ILE A 200 23.39 13.34 -4.33
C ILE A 200 23.87 14.50 -5.21
N SER A 201 22.95 15.16 -5.92
CA SER A 201 23.28 16.28 -6.81
C SER A 201 23.95 17.45 -6.07
N ASN A 202 23.41 17.83 -4.91
CA ASN A 202 23.94 18.94 -4.12
C ASN A 202 25.29 18.58 -3.48
N SER A 203 25.49 17.38 -3.01
CA SER A 203 26.76 16.91 -2.50
C SER A 203 27.85 16.93 -3.58
N LEU A 204 27.54 16.49 -4.79
CA LEU A 204 28.46 16.57 -5.92
C LEU A 204 28.82 18.03 -6.28
N LYS A 205 27.85 18.94 -6.26
CA LYS A 205 28.10 20.39 -6.47
C LYS A 205 28.99 20.98 -5.38
N LEU A 206 28.76 20.64 -4.11
CA LEU A 206 29.59 21.10 -3.01
C LEU A 206 31.03 20.62 -3.15
N LEU A 207 31.25 19.39 -3.60
CA LEU A 207 32.59 18.83 -3.85
C LEU A 207 33.33 19.53 -4.98
N THR A 208 32.61 20.09 -5.97
CA THR A 208 33.18 20.86 -7.05
C THR A 208 33.41 22.33 -6.69
N ALA A 209 32.53 22.91 -5.86
CA ALA A 209 32.56 24.32 -5.45
C ALA A 209 33.60 24.61 -4.35
N TYR A 210 33.67 23.75 -3.35
CA TYR A 210 34.77 23.83 -2.39
C TYR A 210 36.04 23.35 -3.06
N LYS A 211 37.14 24.14 -2.95
CA LYS A 211 38.49 23.79 -3.44
C LYS A 211 39.06 22.54 -2.75
N VAL A 212 38.29 21.49 -2.65
CA VAL A 212 38.77 20.16 -2.29
C VAL A 212 39.61 19.70 -3.47
N THR A 213 40.91 19.85 -3.37
CA THR A 213 41.88 19.47 -4.42
C THR A 213 42.53 18.14 -4.09
N GLY A 214 43.06 17.49 -5.10
CA GLY A 214 43.85 16.28 -4.94
C GLY A 214 43.04 15.03 -4.62
N ILE A 215 43.71 14.09 -3.95
CA ILE A 215 43.21 12.74 -3.72
C ILE A 215 41.90 12.69 -2.91
N LYS A 216 41.67 13.65 -1.98
CA LYS A 216 40.48 13.74 -1.18
C LYS A 216 39.20 13.96 -2.03
N LYS A 217 39.31 14.76 -3.11
CA LYS A 217 38.20 14.98 -4.04
C LYS A 217 37.87 13.70 -4.80
N ILE A 218 38.90 12.99 -5.27
CA ILE A 218 38.75 11.75 -6.02
C ILE A 218 38.07 10.68 -5.13
N ILE A 219 38.54 10.52 -3.89
CA ILE A 219 37.98 9.55 -2.94
C ILE A 219 36.51 9.86 -2.67
N LEU A 220 36.15 11.12 -2.45
CA LEU A 220 34.78 11.50 -2.13
C LEU A 220 33.83 11.37 -3.34
N GLN A 221 34.29 11.70 -4.54
CA GLN A 221 33.55 11.46 -5.78
C GLN A 221 33.36 9.96 -6.03
N ALA A 222 34.41 9.16 -5.87
CA ALA A 222 34.35 7.71 -5.99
C ALA A 222 33.36 7.11 -4.98
N PHE A 223 33.35 7.56 -3.73
CA PHE A 223 32.39 7.15 -2.70
C PHE A 223 30.95 7.40 -3.14
N PHE A 224 30.63 8.59 -3.64
CA PHE A 224 29.28 8.91 -4.11
C PHE A 224 28.89 8.08 -5.34
N ILE A 225 29.79 7.87 -6.29
CA ILE A 225 29.53 7.03 -7.47
C ILE A 225 29.26 5.58 -7.03
N VAL A 226 30.09 5.05 -6.15
CA VAL A 226 29.93 3.70 -5.59
C VAL A 226 28.59 3.58 -4.87
N MET A 227 28.20 4.56 -4.07
CA MET A 227 26.89 4.57 -3.39
C MET A 227 25.72 4.56 -4.38
N VAL A 228 25.77 5.37 -5.44
CA VAL A 228 24.72 5.43 -6.48
C VAL A 228 24.61 4.11 -7.24
N VAL A 229 25.73 3.42 -7.49
CA VAL A 229 25.74 2.12 -8.19
C VAL A 229 25.34 0.98 -7.25
N LEU A 230 25.82 0.98 -6.02
CA LEU A 230 25.52 -0.09 -5.05
C LEU A 230 24.07 -0.09 -4.59
N LEU A 231 23.41 1.07 -4.45
CA LEU A 231 22.02 1.12 -4.02
C LEU A 231 21.09 0.26 -4.89
N PRO A 232 21.03 0.41 -6.22
CA PRO A 232 20.17 -0.43 -7.06
C PRO A 232 20.61 -1.90 -7.08
N LEU A 233 21.91 -2.19 -7.00
CA LEU A 233 22.41 -3.57 -6.96
C LEU A 233 21.99 -4.29 -5.68
N ILE A 234 22.14 -3.64 -4.52
CA ILE A 234 21.71 -4.20 -3.24
C ILE A 234 20.17 -4.35 -3.21
N SER A 235 19.43 -3.36 -3.76
CA SER A 235 17.98 -3.43 -3.89
C SER A 235 17.56 -4.63 -4.73
N TYR A 236 18.15 -4.81 -5.89
CA TYR A 236 17.89 -5.93 -6.78
C TYR A 236 18.16 -7.28 -6.11
N HIS A 237 19.29 -7.42 -5.43
CA HIS A 237 19.65 -8.65 -4.71
C HIS A 237 18.64 -8.96 -3.57
N LYS A 238 18.27 -7.94 -2.78
CA LYS A 238 17.27 -8.11 -1.70
C LYS A 238 15.88 -8.47 -2.25
N ILE A 239 15.45 -7.85 -3.34
CA ILE A 239 14.15 -8.13 -3.97
C ILE A 239 14.13 -9.55 -4.52
N THR A 240 15.14 -9.94 -5.32
CA THR A 240 15.19 -11.26 -5.94
C THR A 240 15.28 -12.39 -4.89
N GLY A 241 16.06 -12.20 -3.82
CA GLY A 241 16.14 -13.16 -2.73
C GLY A 241 14.80 -13.35 -2.00
N ARG A 242 14.08 -12.27 -1.74
CA ARG A 242 12.75 -12.33 -1.09
C ARG A 242 11.67 -12.94 -1.98
N TYR A 243 11.65 -12.58 -3.26
CA TYR A 243 10.63 -13.09 -4.18
C TYR A 243 10.80 -14.59 -4.48
N LYS A 244 12.04 -15.07 -4.68
CA LYS A 244 12.31 -16.47 -4.98
C LYS A 244 12.06 -17.40 -3.79
N ALA A 245 12.54 -17.04 -2.60
CA ALA A 245 12.45 -17.97 -1.45
C ALA A 245 11.05 -18.05 -0.84
N LYS A 246 10.38 -16.90 -0.61
CA LYS A 246 9.10 -16.91 0.11
C LYS A 246 7.88 -17.28 -0.73
N ARG A 247 7.89 -17.01 -2.02
CA ARG A 247 6.74 -17.29 -2.89
C ARG A 247 6.60 -18.79 -3.18
N LEU A 248 7.70 -19.49 -3.35
CA LEU A 248 7.70 -20.92 -3.60
C LEU A 248 7.25 -21.75 -2.38
N GLU A 249 7.60 -21.34 -1.16
CA GLU A 249 7.24 -22.12 0.03
C GLU A 249 5.79 -21.93 0.50
N LYS A 250 5.22 -20.72 0.39
CA LYS A 250 3.87 -20.43 0.91
C LYS A 250 2.74 -20.65 -0.09
N ASP A 251 2.96 -20.25 -1.34
CA ASP A 251 1.89 -20.26 -2.35
C ASP A 251 1.79 -21.61 -3.07
N TYR A 252 2.85 -22.40 -3.07
CA TYR A 252 2.90 -23.67 -3.81
C TYR A 252 1.88 -24.72 -3.32
N PRO A 253 1.72 -24.95 -2.00
CA PRO A 253 0.67 -25.86 -1.51
C PRO A 253 -0.74 -25.41 -1.87
N VAL A 254 -1.02 -24.09 -1.82
CA VAL A 254 -2.33 -23.52 -2.17
C VAL A 254 -2.61 -23.69 -3.67
N GLN A 255 -1.60 -23.49 -4.51
CA GLN A 255 -1.72 -23.69 -5.96
C GLN A 255 -1.99 -25.16 -6.31
N ILE A 256 -1.28 -26.09 -5.65
CA ILE A 256 -1.50 -27.54 -5.87
C ILE A 256 -2.91 -27.93 -5.43
N ALA A 257 -3.31 -27.56 -4.21
CA ALA A 257 -4.64 -27.86 -3.71
C ALA A 257 -5.73 -27.26 -4.60
N GLY A 258 -5.54 -26.02 -5.07
CA GLY A 258 -6.46 -25.39 -5.98
C GLY A 258 -6.59 -26.11 -7.33
N LYS A 259 -5.48 -26.55 -7.91
CA LYS A 259 -5.49 -27.32 -9.17
C LYS A 259 -6.19 -28.67 -9.02
N ILE A 260 -5.94 -29.39 -7.92
CA ILE A 260 -6.62 -30.66 -7.65
C ILE A 260 -8.14 -30.45 -7.63
N VAL A 261 -8.61 -29.40 -6.97
CA VAL A 261 -10.05 -29.07 -6.95
C VAL A 261 -10.56 -28.67 -8.34
N ASP A 262 -9.80 -27.87 -9.09
CA ASP A 262 -10.20 -27.47 -10.45
C ASP A 262 -10.36 -28.65 -11.41
N GLU A 263 -9.52 -29.68 -11.23
CA GLU A 263 -9.56 -30.91 -12.03
C GLU A 263 -10.65 -31.89 -11.57
N THR A 264 -11.06 -31.87 -10.31
CA THR A 264 -12.00 -32.86 -9.73
C THR A 264 -13.40 -32.34 -9.54
N ALA A 265 -13.57 -31.05 -9.22
CA ALA A 265 -14.88 -30.42 -8.95
C ALA A 265 -15.58 -29.99 -10.23
N ARG A 266 -16.92 -30.03 -10.25
CA ARG A 266 -17.75 -29.50 -11.33
C ARG A 266 -17.70 -27.97 -11.31
N GLU A 267 -18.01 -27.36 -12.46
CA GLU A 267 -17.93 -25.89 -12.62
C GLU A 267 -18.76 -25.08 -11.61
N ASN A 268 -19.92 -25.60 -11.20
CA ASN A 268 -20.83 -24.95 -10.26
C ASN A 268 -20.68 -25.38 -8.80
N ASP A 269 -19.77 -26.31 -8.50
CA ASP A 269 -19.53 -26.78 -7.13
C ASP A 269 -18.93 -25.64 -6.28
N LEU A 270 -19.36 -25.54 -5.03
CA LEU A 270 -18.96 -24.50 -4.10
C LEU A 270 -17.90 -25.02 -3.11
N VAL A 271 -16.89 -24.21 -2.87
CA VAL A 271 -15.72 -24.60 -2.09
C VAL A 271 -15.61 -23.82 -0.79
N ILE A 272 -15.37 -24.50 0.32
CA ILE A 272 -14.93 -23.92 1.58
C ILE A 272 -13.41 -23.96 1.63
N GLY A 273 -12.74 -22.81 1.55
CA GLY A 273 -11.30 -22.65 1.71
C GLY A 273 -10.93 -22.29 3.14
N CYS A 274 -10.23 -23.18 3.85
CA CYS A 274 -9.83 -22.94 5.23
C CYS A 274 -8.30 -22.84 5.35
N ILE A 275 -7.77 -21.62 5.18
CA ILE A 275 -6.31 -21.34 5.22
C ILE A 275 -6.02 -20.12 6.09
N TRP A 276 -6.15 -18.93 5.56
CA TRP A 276 -5.94 -17.62 6.23
C TRP A 276 -7.01 -16.57 5.86
N GLY A 277 -8.17 -17.02 5.39
CA GLY A 277 -9.27 -16.13 5.02
C GLY A 277 -9.11 -15.34 3.72
N GLY A 278 -8.01 -15.50 3.01
CA GLY A 278 -7.79 -14.86 1.71
C GLY A 278 -8.42 -15.64 0.55
N PRO A 279 -8.72 -14.97 -0.58
CA PRO A 279 -9.39 -15.57 -1.74
C PRO A 279 -8.48 -16.42 -2.63
N GLU A 280 -7.18 -16.53 -2.33
CA GLU A 280 -6.18 -17.13 -3.18
C GLU A 280 -6.51 -18.60 -3.53
N LEU A 281 -7.02 -19.36 -2.55
CA LEU A 281 -7.40 -20.75 -2.79
C LEU A 281 -8.56 -20.86 -3.78
N LEU A 282 -9.61 -20.08 -3.59
CA LEU A 282 -10.77 -20.07 -4.51
C LEU A 282 -10.37 -19.66 -5.92
N TYR A 283 -9.42 -18.70 -6.04
CA TYR A 283 -8.85 -18.31 -7.32
C TYR A 283 -8.17 -19.50 -8.04
N TYR A 284 -7.34 -20.28 -7.33
CA TYR A 284 -6.67 -21.44 -7.92
C TYR A 284 -7.61 -22.63 -8.13
N CYS A 285 -8.68 -22.74 -7.35
CA CYS A 285 -9.74 -23.71 -7.56
C CYS A 285 -10.61 -23.37 -8.78
N ASN A 286 -10.54 -22.12 -9.27
CA ASN A 286 -11.46 -21.61 -10.30
C ASN A 286 -12.92 -21.84 -9.93
N ARG A 287 -13.27 -21.72 -8.64
CA ARG A 287 -14.60 -22.00 -8.09
C ARG A 287 -15.04 -20.87 -7.17
N ARG A 288 -16.36 -20.75 -7.02
CA ARG A 288 -16.97 -19.87 -6.01
C ARG A 288 -17.04 -20.58 -4.66
N GLY A 289 -17.25 -19.81 -3.60
CA GLY A 289 -17.40 -20.36 -2.26
C GLY A 289 -16.97 -19.39 -1.19
N TRP A 290 -16.57 -19.92 -0.07
CA TRP A 290 -16.22 -19.15 1.14
C TRP A 290 -14.76 -19.38 1.55
N THR A 291 -14.17 -18.35 2.12
CA THR A 291 -12.84 -18.45 2.74
C THR A 291 -12.94 -18.15 4.23
N MET A 292 -12.23 -18.91 5.03
CA MET A 292 -12.13 -18.68 6.48
C MET A 292 -10.69 -18.87 6.96
N ASP A 293 -10.36 -18.22 8.06
CA ASP A 293 -9.09 -18.43 8.74
C ASP A 293 -9.13 -19.80 9.47
N SER A 294 -8.04 -20.56 9.38
CA SER A 294 -7.92 -21.83 10.05
C SER A 294 -8.13 -21.78 11.57
N ASN A 295 -7.85 -20.64 12.20
CA ASN A 295 -8.06 -20.43 13.63
C ASN A 295 -9.54 -20.31 14.05
N ILE A 296 -10.43 -20.03 13.10
CA ILE A 296 -11.89 -19.88 13.34
C ILE A 296 -12.69 -20.97 12.65
N CYS A 297 -12.02 -21.99 12.13
CA CYS A 297 -12.65 -23.12 11.51
C CYS A 297 -13.30 -23.99 12.57
N SER A 298 -14.64 -24.14 12.52
CA SER A 298 -15.39 -25.00 13.44
C SER A 298 -16.37 -25.90 12.69
N VAL A 299 -16.75 -27.00 13.33
CA VAL A 299 -17.72 -27.95 12.76
C VAL A 299 -19.03 -27.26 12.46
N GLU A 300 -19.53 -26.41 13.37
CA GLU A 300 -20.80 -25.69 13.21
C GLU A 300 -20.75 -24.78 11.99
N ARG A 301 -19.61 -24.11 11.75
CA ARG A 301 -19.45 -23.21 10.60
C ARG A 301 -19.38 -23.99 9.29
N ILE A 302 -18.66 -25.11 9.26
CA ILE A 302 -18.60 -25.99 8.09
C ILE A 302 -20.00 -26.50 7.74
N GLU A 303 -20.76 -27.00 8.74
CA GLU A 303 -22.11 -27.49 8.53
C GLU A 303 -23.09 -26.39 8.09
N SER A 304 -22.94 -25.16 8.60
CA SER A 304 -23.69 -24.02 8.10
C SER A 304 -23.46 -23.80 6.61
N LEU A 305 -22.20 -23.77 6.19
CA LEU A 305 -21.85 -23.56 4.79
C LEU A 305 -22.24 -24.75 3.88
N ARG A 306 -22.18 -25.97 4.42
CA ARG A 306 -22.70 -27.14 3.71
C ARG A 306 -24.21 -27.01 3.42
N ARG A 307 -24.97 -26.53 4.37
CA ARG A 307 -26.42 -26.25 4.17
C ARG A 307 -26.67 -25.14 3.16
N GLU A 308 -25.73 -24.22 3.00
CA GLU A 308 -25.73 -23.17 1.99
C GLU A 308 -25.26 -23.67 0.60
N GLY A 309 -24.90 -24.97 0.49
CA GLY A 309 -24.55 -25.64 -0.77
C GLY A 309 -23.07 -25.84 -1.00
N ALA A 310 -22.22 -25.82 0.04
CA ALA A 310 -20.81 -26.13 -0.12
C ALA A 310 -20.61 -27.65 -0.38
N ASP A 311 -19.86 -27.95 -1.44
CA ASP A 311 -19.59 -29.32 -1.91
C ASP A 311 -18.21 -29.81 -1.46
N TYR A 312 -17.23 -28.91 -1.39
CA TYR A 312 -15.83 -29.25 -1.05
C TYR A 312 -15.32 -28.42 0.13
N PHE A 313 -14.52 -29.10 0.97
CA PHE A 313 -13.70 -28.44 1.99
C PHE A 313 -12.23 -28.61 1.65
N VAL A 314 -11.46 -27.53 1.59
CA VAL A 314 -10.06 -27.54 1.18
C VAL A 314 -9.19 -26.76 2.16
N THR A 315 -8.11 -27.40 2.59
CA THR A 315 -7.11 -26.76 3.47
C THR A 315 -5.69 -27.23 3.14
N THR A 316 -4.73 -26.35 3.41
CA THR A 316 -3.30 -26.66 3.39
C THR A 316 -2.66 -26.49 4.78
N LYS A 317 -3.50 -26.38 5.83
CA LYS A 317 -3.13 -26.02 7.20
C LYS A 317 -3.68 -27.02 8.22
N LEU A 318 -3.51 -28.30 7.96
CA LEU A 318 -3.98 -29.37 8.86
C LEU A 318 -3.40 -29.28 10.27
N ASP A 319 -2.19 -28.77 10.39
CA ASP A 319 -1.47 -28.57 11.65
C ASP A 319 -2.06 -27.48 12.57
N VAL A 320 -2.87 -26.58 12.02
CA VAL A 320 -3.46 -25.44 12.74
C VAL A 320 -4.97 -25.65 13.01
N ILE A 321 -5.63 -26.53 12.26
CA ILE A 321 -7.05 -26.84 12.44
C ILE A 321 -7.23 -27.74 13.64
N ASP A 322 -8.28 -27.45 14.44
CA ASP A 322 -8.64 -28.28 15.59
C ASP A 322 -8.85 -29.74 15.18
N SER A 323 -8.34 -30.67 16.00
CA SER A 323 -8.45 -32.11 15.74
C SER A 323 -9.88 -32.59 15.64
N SER A 324 -10.81 -32.00 16.40
CA SER A 324 -12.24 -32.29 16.35
C SER A 324 -12.85 -32.02 14.97
N VAL A 325 -12.39 -30.98 14.29
CA VAL A 325 -12.80 -30.65 12.91
C VAL A 325 -12.26 -31.68 11.93
N ILE A 326 -11.00 -32.07 12.07
CA ILE A 326 -10.37 -33.08 11.21
C ILE A 326 -11.08 -34.43 11.35
N ASP A 327 -11.36 -34.87 12.58
CA ASP A 327 -12.05 -36.12 12.85
C ASP A 327 -13.49 -36.07 12.32
N TYR A 328 -14.18 -34.96 12.46
CA TYR A 328 -15.50 -34.76 11.89
C TYR A 328 -15.48 -34.86 10.35
N LEU A 329 -14.52 -34.21 9.69
CA LEU A 329 -14.37 -34.27 8.23
C LEU A 329 -14.11 -35.69 7.75
N LYS A 330 -13.16 -36.42 8.35
CA LYS A 330 -12.85 -37.81 8.01
C LYS A 330 -14.03 -38.74 8.17
N LYS A 331 -14.92 -38.49 9.15
CA LYS A 331 -16.09 -39.32 9.41
C LYS A 331 -17.25 -39.04 8.45
N ASN A 332 -17.41 -37.83 7.96
CA ASN A 332 -18.62 -37.41 7.27
C ASN A 332 -18.41 -37.02 5.80
N TYR A 333 -17.15 -36.99 5.36
CA TYR A 333 -16.78 -36.60 3.98
C TYR A 333 -15.77 -37.58 3.38
N GLU A 334 -15.84 -37.77 2.07
CA GLU A 334 -14.79 -38.48 1.30
C GLU A 334 -13.52 -37.64 1.26
N THR A 335 -12.38 -38.25 1.47
CA THR A 335 -11.04 -37.60 1.52
C THR A 335 -10.16 -38.04 0.35
#